data_aff933f2d1034272ab4bb2bf1ae2903f
#
_entry.id   aff933f2d1034272ab4bb2bf1ae2903f
#
_cell.length_a   1.000
_cell.length_b   1.000
_cell.length_c   1.000
_cell.angle_alpha   90.00
_cell.angle_beta   90.00
_cell.angle_gamma   90.00
#
_symmetry.space_group_name_H-M   'P 1'
#
loop_
_entity.id
_entity.type
_entity.pdbx_description
1 polymer ?
#
loop_
_entity_poly.entity_id
_entity_poly.type
_entity_poly.pdbx_seq_one_letter_code
_entity_poly.pdbx_strand_id
1 'polypeptide(L)'
;MITLGGGWDEALAPLFQSENYLKIREFLKREYSHHIVYPDMYDIFNCFKLTPLENVKAVILGQDPYHNEGQAHGLCFSVQDGVQPPPSLVNIYQELHDDVGCAIPKSGNLTKWAEEGVLLLNTALTVRAHMANSHRDCGWTWFTDSVIKLISDRREHVVFILWGANARSKKPLIDRTKHLVLECAHPSPLSAYNGFFGCRHFSKTNEYLQAHGIAPIDWQL
;
A
#
# COMPACT_ATOMS: atom_id res chain seq x y z
N MET A 1 -7.73 -19.66 10.98
CA MET A 1 -8.41 -18.82 9.96
C MET A 1 -7.84 -17.43 10.11
N ILE A 2 -7.52 -16.72 9.03
CA ILE A 2 -7.05 -15.34 9.09
C ILE A 2 -8.28 -14.48 9.40
N THR A 3 -8.18 -13.61 10.41
CA THR A 3 -9.22 -12.62 10.73
C THR A 3 -8.65 -11.24 10.49
N LEU A 4 -9.27 -10.49 9.60
CA LEU A 4 -8.85 -9.15 9.20
C LEU A 4 -9.70 -8.06 9.86
N GLY A 5 -10.99 -8.35 10.05
CA GLY A 5 -11.97 -7.38 10.50
C GLY A 5 -12.37 -6.37 9.41
N GLY A 6 -13.05 -5.30 9.83
CA GLY A 6 -13.33 -4.14 8.98
C GLY A 6 -14.01 -4.43 7.64
N GLY A 7 -14.85 -5.47 7.55
CA GLY A 7 -15.53 -5.85 6.30
C GLY A 7 -14.69 -6.68 5.32
N TRP A 8 -13.38 -6.83 5.58
CA TRP A 8 -12.49 -7.59 4.70
C TRP A 8 -12.71 -9.09 4.74
N ASP A 9 -13.08 -9.66 5.89
CA ASP A 9 -13.26 -11.12 6.05
C ASP A 9 -14.30 -11.65 5.07
N GLU A 10 -15.44 -10.98 4.97
CA GLU A 10 -16.50 -11.33 4.01
C GLU A 10 -16.07 -11.02 2.57
N ALA A 11 -15.50 -9.84 2.34
CA ALA A 11 -15.14 -9.37 1.02
C ALA A 11 -14.07 -10.23 0.35
N LEU A 12 -13.07 -10.71 1.11
CA LEU A 12 -11.95 -11.51 0.61
C LEU A 12 -12.16 -13.03 0.77
N ALA A 13 -13.25 -13.48 1.41
CA ALA A 13 -13.52 -14.91 1.61
C ALA A 13 -13.40 -15.74 0.30
N PRO A 14 -13.96 -15.31 -0.85
CA PRO A 14 -13.81 -16.05 -2.10
C PRO A 14 -12.35 -16.17 -2.56
N LEU A 15 -11.54 -15.13 -2.34
CA LEU A 15 -10.13 -15.14 -2.70
C LEU A 15 -9.36 -16.12 -1.82
N PHE A 16 -9.57 -16.09 -0.51
CA PHE A 16 -8.91 -16.97 0.45
C PHE A 16 -9.26 -18.46 0.28
N GLN A 17 -10.42 -18.77 -0.32
CA GLN A 17 -10.87 -20.14 -0.62
C GLN A 17 -10.42 -20.61 -2.00
N SER A 18 -9.87 -19.75 -2.84
CA SER A 18 -9.49 -20.07 -4.21
C SER A 18 -8.23 -20.97 -4.29
N GLU A 19 -8.13 -21.77 -5.35
CA GLU A 19 -6.94 -22.56 -5.63
C GLU A 19 -5.67 -21.69 -5.75
N ASN A 20 -5.80 -20.47 -6.31
CA ASN A 20 -4.68 -19.55 -6.44
C ASN A 20 -4.12 -19.14 -5.07
N TYR A 21 -4.99 -18.82 -4.12
CA TYR A 21 -4.54 -18.48 -2.78
C TYR A 21 -3.98 -19.70 -2.02
N LEU A 22 -4.54 -20.89 -2.22
CA LEU A 22 -4.00 -22.11 -1.63
C LEU A 22 -2.58 -22.38 -2.12
N LYS A 23 -2.27 -22.12 -3.40
CA LYS A 23 -0.91 -22.19 -3.94
C LYS A 23 0.04 -21.19 -3.29
N ILE A 24 -0.42 -19.93 -3.07
CA ILE A 24 0.34 -18.93 -2.32
C ILE A 24 0.64 -19.43 -0.91
N ARG A 25 -0.34 -19.96 -0.19
CA ARG A 25 -0.15 -20.50 1.16
C ARG A 25 0.90 -21.63 1.22
N GLU A 26 0.83 -22.58 0.29
CA GLU A 26 1.81 -23.67 0.25
C GLU A 26 3.22 -23.17 -0.10
N PHE A 27 3.34 -22.17 -0.97
CA PHE A 27 4.59 -21.49 -1.24
C PHE A 27 5.12 -20.81 0.04
N LEU A 28 4.29 -20.02 0.73
CA LEU A 28 4.70 -19.30 1.94
C LEU A 28 5.09 -20.24 3.09
N LYS A 29 4.41 -21.35 3.28
CA LYS A 29 4.82 -22.35 4.29
C LYS A 29 6.25 -22.83 4.05
N ARG A 30 6.62 -23.13 2.79
CA ARG A 30 7.99 -23.53 2.46
C ARG A 30 8.97 -22.38 2.67
N GLU A 31 8.60 -21.16 2.22
CA GLU A 31 9.45 -19.99 2.37
C GLU A 31 9.80 -19.69 3.83
N TYR A 32 8.80 -19.54 4.69
CA TYR A 32 9.01 -19.26 6.12
C TYR A 32 9.67 -20.42 6.88
N SER A 33 9.63 -21.65 6.35
CA SER A 33 10.32 -22.80 6.97
C SER A 33 11.81 -22.88 6.61
N HIS A 34 12.25 -22.28 5.51
CA HIS A 34 13.61 -22.45 4.99
C HIS A 34 14.38 -21.14 4.83
N HIS A 35 13.69 -20.02 4.86
CA HIS A 35 14.26 -18.69 4.62
C HIS A 35 13.77 -17.67 5.64
N ILE A 36 14.54 -16.60 5.83
CA ILE A 36 14.05 -15.40 6.50
C ILE A 36 13.19 -14.63 5.49
N VAL A 37 11.92 -14.41 5.85
CA VAL A 37 10.93 -13.74 5.01
C VAL A 37 10.35 -12.54 5.75
N TYR A 38 10.14 -11.45 5.07
CA TYR A 38 9.52 -10.25 5.61
C TYR A 38 8.20 -9.92 4.88
N PRO A 39 7.24 -9.27 5.58
CA PRO A 39 7.19 -9.06 7.04
C PRO A 39 7.03 -10.37 7.82
N ASP A 40 6.96 -10.31 9.15
CA ASP A 40 6.50 -11.44 9.96
C ASP A 40 5.16 -11.96 9.42
N MET A 41 4.93 -13.28 9.51
CA MET A 41 3.73 -13.91 8.94
C MET A 41 2.42 -13.36 9.51
N TYR A 42 2.43 -12.84 10.73
CA TYR A 42 1.26 -12.22 11.36
C TYR A 42 0.99 -10.80 10.88
N ASP A 43 1.98 -10.16 10.24
CA ASP A 43 1.90 -8.78 9.75
C ASP A 43 1.59 -8.66 8.25
N ILE A 44 1.58 -9.77 7.50
CA ILE A 44 1.37 -9.78 6.04
C ILE A 44 0.14 -8.95 5.63
N PHE A 45 -0.92 -9.01 6.42
CA PHE A 45 -2.22 -8.37 6.14
C PHE A 45 -2.51 -7.14 7.01
N ASN A 46 -1.49 -6.51 7.61
CA ASN A 46 -1.70 -5.35 8.48
C ASN A 46 -2.38 -4.18 7.77
N CYS A 47 -2.12 -3.97 6.47
CA CYS A 47 -2.81 -2.92 5.72
C CYS A 47 -4.35 -3.07 5.75
N PHE A 48 -4.87 -4.30 5.73
CA PHE A 48 -6.30 -4.56 5.83
C PHE A 48 -6.83 -4.42 7.26
N LYS A 49 -6.05 -4.90 8.26
CA LYS A 49 -6.45 -4.81 9.66
C LYS A 49 -6.55 -3.37 10.15
N LEU A 50 -5.65 -2.51 9.66
CA LEU A 50 -5.56 -1.10 10.07
C LEU A 50 -6.50 -0.18 9.27
N THR A 51 -6.87 -0.57 8.05
CA THR A 51 -7.74 0.20 7.19
C THR A 51 -9.01 -0.60 6.84
N PRO A 52 -10.10 -0.47 7.62
CA PRO A 52 -11.38 -1.12 7.29
C PRO A 52 -11.84 -0.80 5.87
N LEU A 53 -12.45 -1.77 5.18
CA LEU A 53 -12.89 -1.61 3.78
C LEU A 53 -13.80 -0.39 3.60
N GLU A 54 -14.73 -0.18 4.53
CA GLU A 54 -15.66 0.94 4.49
C GLU A 54 -14.98 2.31 4.72
N ASN A 55 -13.80 2.32 5.33
CA ASN A 55 -13.05 3.53 5.63
C ASN A 55 -12.00 3.87 4.57
N VAL A 56 -11.82 3.03 3.53
CA VAL A 56 -10.84 3.28 2.48
C VAL A 56 -11.18 4.59 1.75
N LYS A 57 -10.36 5.61 1.93
CA LYS A 57 -10.41 6.92 1.26
C LYS A 57 -9.39 7.01 0.13
N ALA A 58 -8.20 6.46 0.35
CA ALA A 58 -7.13 6.42 -0.64
C ALA A 58 -6.44 5.06 -0.65
N VAL A 59 -5.86 4.70 -1.79
CA VAL A 59 -5.02 3.51 -1.96
C VAL A 59 -3.67 3.96 -2.49
N ILE A 60 -2.59 3.68 -1.78
CA ILE A 60 -1.21 3.86 -2.25
C ILE A 60 -0.64 2.48 -2.56
N LEU A 61 -0.12 2.29 -3.79
CA LEU A 61 0.45 1.04 -4.21
C LEU A 61 1.98 1.07 -4.14
N GLY A 62 2.55 0.16 -3.33
CA GLY A 62 3.96 -0.18 -3.35
C GLY A 62 4.25 -1.40 -4.22
N GLN A 63 5.51 -1.79 -4.34
CA GLN A 63 5.92 -2.94 -5.14
C GLN A 63 6.01 -4.20 -4.27
N ASP A 64 6.99 -4.28 -3.39
CA ASP A 64 7.22 -5.35 -2.44
C ASP A 64 7.68 -4.76 -1.09
N PRO A 65 7.65 -5.54 0.01
CA PRO A 65 8.10 -5.07 1.31
C PRO A 65 9.59 -4.73 1.30
N TYR A 66 10.02 -3.87 2.21
CA TYR A 66 11.45 -3.73 2.51
C TYR A 66 12.03 -5.06 2.97
N HIS A 67 13.24 -5.39 2.49
CA HIS A 67 13.84 -6.72 2.64
C HIS A 67 14.98 -6.80 3.66
N ASN A 68 15.18 -5.75 4.46
CA ASN A 68 16.10 -5.78 5.58
C ASN A 68 15.37 -6.00 6.91
N GLU A 69 16.11 -6.51 7.90
CA GLU A 69 15.60 -6.79 9.22
C GLU A 69 14.96 -5.56 9.88
N GLY A 70 13.84 -5.78 10.57
CA GLY A 70 13.15 -4.75 11.34
C GLY A 70 12.41 -3.69 10.53
N GLN A 71 12.42 -3.74 9.18
CA GLN A 71 11.79 -2.71 8.36
C GLN A 71 10.29 -2.96 8.11
N ALA A 72 9.97 -4.04 7.38
CA ALA A 72 8.62 -4.29 6.91
C ALA A 72 7.67 -4.73 8.03
N HIS A 73 6.44 -4.21 8.02
CA HIS A 73 5.36 -4.57 8.93
C HIS A 73 3.97 -4.61 8.26
N GLY A 74 3.94 -4.89 6.96
CA GLY A 74 2.69 -5.10 6.20
C GLY A 74 2.02 -3.85 5.64
N LEU A 75 2.72 -2.71 5.65
CA LEU A 75 2.29 -1.45 5.03
C LEU A 75 3.33 -1.01 4.00
N CYS A 76 2.90 -0.67 2.78
CA CYS A 76 3.85 -0.21 1.76
C CYS A 76 4.49 1.12 2.16
N PHE A 77 5.77 1.31 1.79
CA PHE A 77 6.63 2.46 2.13
C PHE A 77 6.91 2.66 3.62
N SER A 78 6.20 1.98 4.53
CA SER A 78 6.33 2.11 5.97
C SER A 78 7.43 1.22 6.53
N VAL A 79 8.10 1.70 7.58
CA VAL A 79 9.03 0.90 8.40
C VAL A 79 8.62 0.94 9.86
N GLN A 80 9.08 -0.04 10.64
CA GLN A 80 8.81 -0.10 12.08
C GLN A 80 9.43 1.08 12.82
N ASP A 81 8.88 1.39 14.01
CA ASP A 81 9.44 2.42 14.88
C ASP A 81 10.90 2.12 15.23
N GLY A 82 11.71 3.17 15.30
CA GLY A 82 13.14 3.06 15.56
C GLY A 82 14.01 2.81 14.32
N VAL A 83 13.39 2.50 13.17
CA VAL A 83 14.09 2.38 11.89
C VAL A 83 14.13 3.73 11.18
N GLN A 84 15.29 4.09 10.64
CA GLN A 84 15.42 5.32 9.85
C GLN A 84 14.54 5.24 8.59
N PRO A 85 13.81 6.33 8.24
CA PRO A 85 13.05 6.38 7.00
C PRO A 85 13.91 6.05 5.78
N PRO A 86 13.53 5.05 4.96
CA PRO A 86 14.22 4.73 3.72
C PRO A 86 14.18 5.89 2.71
N PRO A 87 15.09 5.94 1.73
CA PRO A 87 15.22 7.08 0.81
C PRO A 87 13.93 7.44 0.05
N SER A 88 13.12 6.45 -0.35
CA SER A 88 11.83 6.74 -1.00
C SER A 88 10.87 7.43 -0.03
N LEU A 89 10.84 7.02 1.25
CA LEU A 89 9.99 7.62 2.26
C LEU A 89 10.46 9.04 2.62
N VAL A 90 11.77 9.28 2.66
CA VAL A 90 12.31 10.64 2.82
C VAL A 90 11.79 11.58 1.72
N ASN A 91 11.80 11.10 0.47
CA ASN A 91 11.26 11.88 -0.66
C ASN A 91 9.73 12.09 -0.56
N ILE A 92 9.00 11.09 -0.08
CA ILE A 92 7.55 11.21 0.19
C ILE A 92 7.32 12.31 1.25
N TYR A 93 8.10 12.35 2.32
CA TYR A 93 7.99 13.37 3.37
C TYR A 93 8.37 14.76 2.88
N GLN A 94 9.35 14.88 1.98
CA GLN A 94 9.68 16.17 1.36
C GLN A 94 8.51 16.69 0.52
N GLU A 95 7.95 15.85 -0.35
CA GLU A 95 6.77 16.23 -1.16
C GLU A 95 5.56 16.56 -0.27
N LEU A 96 5.33 15.79 0.79
CA LEU A 96 4.29 16.06 1.76
C LEU A 96 4.44 17.45 2.40
N HIS A 97 5.67 17.79 2.82
CA HIS A 97 5.98 19.12 3.39
C HIS A 97 5.72 20.23 2.37
N ASP A 98 6.19 20.06 1.15
CA ASP A 98 6.10 21.08 0.09
C ASP A 98 4.66 21.27 -0.41
N ASP A 99 3.84 20.20 -0.41
CA ASP A 99 2.46 20.23 -0.90
C ASP A 99 1.46 20.75 0.14
N VAL A 100 1.52 20.26 1.39
CA VAL A 100 0.49 20.52 2.41
C VAL A 100 1.04 21.13 3.72
N GLY A 101 2.34 21.41 3.78
CA GLY A 101 2.98 22.10 4.92
C GLY A 101 3.15 21.25 6.18
N CYS A 102 2.98 19.92 6.09
CA CYS A 102 3.22 19.02 7.22
C CYS A 102 4.67 19.11 7.71
N ALA A 103 4.87 19.01 9.02
CA ALA A 103 6.22 18.87 9.56
C ALA A 103 6.83 17.54 9.08
N ILE A 104 8.13 17.55 8.73
CA ILE A 104 8.84 16.34 8.29
C ILE A 104 8.96 15.38 9.48
N PRO A 105 8.35 14.16 9.40
CA PRO A 105 8.36 13.21 10.50
C PRO A 105 9.75 12.63 10.77
N LYS A 106 10.03 12.26 12.01
CA LYS A 106 11.23 11.53 12.40
C LYS A 106 11.03 10.01 12.30
N SER A 107 9.81 9.52 12.56
CA SER A 107 9.45 8.11 12.41
C SER A 107 9.18 7.77 10.95
N GLY A 108 9.51 6.54 10.54
CA GLY A 108 9.13 5.97 9.25
C GLY A 108 7.85 5.14 9.30
N ASN A 109 7.13 5.16 10.43
CA ASN A 109 5.92 4.38 10.62
C ASN A 109 4.67 5.13 10.12
N LEU A 110 4.01 4.57 9.12
CA LEU A 110 2.83 5.16 8.47
C LEU A 110 1.50 4.60 9.01
N THR A 111 1.48 3.95 10.16
CA THR A 111 0.26 3.38 10.76
C THR A 111 -0.86 4.41 10.86
N LYS A 112 -0.55 5.66 11.27
CA LYS A 112 -1.54 6.73 11.33
C LYS A 112 -2.24 6.98 9.99
N TRP A 113 -1.52 6.93 8.87
CA TRP A 113 -2.16 7.07 7.56
C TRP A 113 -3.13 5.91 7.27
N ALA A 114 -2.75 4.68 7.65
CA ALA A 114 -3.65 3.54 7.50
C ALA A 114 -4.93 3.70 8.33
N GLU A 115 -4.83 4.18 9.57
CA GLU A 115 -5.96 4.48 10.45
C GLU A 115 -6.83 5.64 9.93
N GLU A 116 -6.25 6.60 9.22
CA GLU A 116 -6.95 7.70 8.53
C GLU A 116 -7.71 7.26 7.26
N GLY A 117 -7.56 6.02 6.83
CA GLY A 117 -8.23 5.46 5.66
C GLY A 117 -7.35 5.36 4.40
N VAL A 118 -6.03 5.39 4.54
CA VAL A 118 -5.10 5.15 3.44
C VAL A 118 -4.70 3.68 3.41
N LEU A 119 -5.21 2.91 2.47
CA LEU A 119 -4.77 1.53 2.27
C LEU A 119 -3.37 1.51 1.65
N LEU A 120 -2.37 1.17 2.46
CA LEU A 120 -0.96 1.09 2.08
C LEU A 120 -0.63 -0.33 1.59
N LEU A 121 -0.90 -0.62 0.31
CA LEU A 121 -0.86 -1.97 -0.26
C LEU A 121 0.36 -2.18 -1.15
N ASN A 122 1.18 -3.19 -0.87
CA ASN A 122 2.18 -3.68 -1.81
C ASN A 122 1.55 -4.63 -2.84
N THR A 123 2.09 -4.68 -4.07
CA THR A 123 1.65 -5.64 -5.10
C THR A 123 2.15 -7.06 -4.83
N ALA A 124 3.27 -7.23 -4.13
CA ALA A 124 3.69 -8.47 -3.50
C ALA A 124 3.74 -8.26 -1.98
N LEU A 125 3.10 -9.14 -1.19
CA LEU A 125 2.95 -8.92 0.26
C LEU A 125 4.09 -9.51 1.09
N THR A 126 5.00 -10.27 0.49
CA THR A 126 6.14 -10.89 1.17
C THR A 126 7.39 -10.82 0.32
N VAL A 127 8.56 -10.92 0.95
CA VAL A 127 9.86 -10.90 0.30
C VAL A 127 10.88 -11.69 1.13
N ARG A 128 11.87 -12.37 0.51
CA ARG A 128 13.02 -12.94 1.23
C ARG A 128 13.96 -11.83 1.71
N ALA A 129 14.58 -12.06 2.84
CA ALA A 129 15.63 -11.19 3.35
C ALA A 129 16.70 -10.93 2.29
N HIS A 130 17.06 -9.65 2.12
CA HIS A 130 18.07 -9.15 1.19
C HIS A 130 17.84 -9.46 -0.31
N MET A 131 16.63 -9.92 -0.70
CA MET A 131 16.32 -10.32 -2.08
C MET A 131 15.06 -9.63 -2.58
N ALA A 132 15.18 -8.37 -3.00
CA ALA A 132 14.07 -7.63 -3.60
C ALA A 132 13.41 -8.40 -4.73
N ASN A 133 12.09 -8.32 -4.86
CA ASN A 133 11.28 -8.99 -5.87
C ASN A 133 11.29 -10.55 -5.82
N SER A 134 11.85 -11.16 -4.79
CA SER A 134 11.98 -12.62 -4.70
C SER A 134 10.65 -13.37 -4.72
N HIS A 135 9.55 -12.73 -4.33
CA HIS A 135 8.20 -13.31 -4.30
C HIS A 135 7.24 -12.73 -5.35
N ARG A 136 7.75 -12.01 -6.36
CA ARG A 136 6.89 -11.38 -7.38
C ARG A 136 6.01 -12.37 -8.16
N ASP A 137 6.51 -13.58 -8.37
CA ASP A 137 5.87 -14.59 -9.23
C ASP A 137 5.14 -15.68 -8.43
N CYS A 138 5.00 -15.54 -7.10
CA CYS A 138 4.35 -16.55 -6.25
C CYS A 138 2.81 -16.49 -6.24
N GLY A 139 2.21 -15.52 -6.95
CA GLY A 139 0.76 -15.33 -7.03
C GLY A 139 0.24 -14.09 -6.30
N TRP A 140 1.05 -13.35 -5.55
CA TRP A 140 0.61 -12.14 -4.86
C TRP A 140 0.00 -11.10 -5.79
N THR A 141 0.55 -10.93 -6.99
CA THR A 141 0.01 -9.98 -7.97
C THR A 141 -1.45 -10.29 -8.31
N TRP A 142 -1.79 -11.57 -8.52
CA TRP A 142 -3.19 -11.96 -8.74
C TRP A 142 -4.09 -11.58 -7.54
N PHE A 143 -3.62 -11.84 -6.31
CA PHE A 143 -4.39 -11.53 -5.10
C PHE A 143 -4.60 -10.02 -4.95
N THR A 144 -3.55 -9.22 -5.05
CA THR A 144 -3.61 -7.77 -4.87
C THR A 144 -4.35 -7.06 -6.01
N ASP A 145 -4.25 -7.55 -7.25
CA ASP A 145 -5.06 -7.08 -8.38
C ASP A 145 -6.55 -7.32 -8.13
N SER A 146 -6.90 -8.48 -7.57
CA SER A 146 -8.28 -8.78 -7.17
C SER A 146 -8.78 -7.86 -6.05
N VAL A 147 -7.92 -7.49 -5.10
CA VAL A 147 -8.24 -6.51 -4.04
C VAL A 147 -8.48 -5.12 -4.63
N ILE A 148 -7.61 -4.65 -5.54
CA ILE A 148 -7.76 -3.35 -6.21
C ILE A 148 -9.10 -3.30 -6.95
N LYS A 149 -9.40 -4.36 -7.71
CA LYS A 149 -10.67 -4.45 -8.43
C LYS A 149 -11.88 -4.49 -7.48
N LEU A 150 -11.80 -5.24 -6.39
CA LEU A 150 -12.86 -5.31 -5.37
C LEU A 150 -13.15 -3.92 -4.77
N ILE A 151 -12.12 -3.14 -4.42
CA ILE A 151 -12.28 -1.78 -3.92
C ILE A 151 -12.95 -0.92 -5.01
N SER A 152 -12.47 -1.00 -6.24
CA SER A 152 -13.02 -0.25 -7.36
C SER A 152 -14.50 -0.60 -7.64
N ASP A 153 -14.89 -1.85 -7.44
CA ASP A 153 -16.27 -2.28 -7.68
C ASP A 153 -17.21 -1.89 -6.53
N ARG A 154 -16.76 -2.01 -5.27
CA ARG A 154 -17.60 -1.86 -4.07
C ARG A 154 -17.63 -0.47 -3.47
N ARG A 155 -16.60 0.33 -3.71
CA ARG A 155 -16.48 1.68 -3.16
C ARG A 155 -16.79 2.73 -4.21
N GLU A 156 -16.98 3.97 -3.75
CA GLU A 156 -17.12 5.17 -4.57
C GLU A 156 -16.18 6.25 -4.03
N HIS A 157 -15.70 7.12 -4.91
CA HIS A 157 -14.89 8.28 -4.58
C HIS A 157 -13.58 7.95 -3.82
N VAL A 158 -12.97 6.79 -4.11
CA VAL A 158 -11.64 6.45 -3.62
C VAL A 158 -10.58 7.08 -4.52
N VAL A 159 -9.47 7.53 -3.92
CA VAL A 159 -8.31 8.07 -4.64
C VAL A 159 -7.24 6.99 -4.78
N PHE A 160 -6.93 6.56 -5.99
CA PHE A 160 -5.83 5.63 -6.25
C PHE A 160 -4.57 6.42 -6.63
N ILE A 161 -3.54 6.30 -5.79
CA ILE A 161 -2.27 7.01 -5.92
C ILE A 161 -1.23 6.02 -6.47
N LEU A 162 -0.84 6.19 -7.73
CA LEU A 162 -0.04 5.26 -8.49
C LEU A 162 1.34 5.87 -8.80
N TRP A 163 2.31 5.59 -7.95
CA TRP A 163 3.69 6.07 -8.08
C TRP A 163 4.58 5.05 -8.81
N GLY A 164 5.05 5.42 -9.99
CA GLY A 164 5.95 4.62 -10.80
C GLY A 164 5.25 3.60 -11.73
N ALA A 165 6.01 2.97 -12.60
CA ALA A 165 5.48 2.12 -13.67
C ALA A 165 4.71 0.89 -13.15
N ASN A 166 5.18 0.25 -12.07
CA ASN A 166 4.51 -0.92 -11.48
C ASN A 166 3.10 -0.54 -10.99
N ALA A 167 2.99 0.50 -10.16
CA ALA A 167 1.68 0.96 -9.66
C ALA A 167 0.78 1.42 -10.82
N ARG A 168 1.30 2.19 -11.78
CA ARG A 168 0.54 2.67 -12.95
C ARG A 168 0.00 1.54 -13.83
N SER A 169 0.66 0.38 -13.87
CA SER A 169 0.18 -0.79 -14.61
C SER A 169 -1.16 -1.33 -14.07
N LYS A 170 -1.55 -0.95 -12.86
CA LYS A 170 -2.81 -1.36 -12.21
C LYS A 170 -4.01 -0.48 -12.59
N LYS A 171 -3.79 0.64 -13.27
CA LYS A 171 -4.84 1.57 -13.71
C LYS A 171 -6.01 0.91 -14.46
N PRO A 172 -5.82 -0.11 -15.34
CA PRO A 172 -6.93 -0.79 -16.00
C PRO A 172 -7.92 -1.52 -15.07
N LEU A 173 -7.54 -1.77 -13.81
CA LEU A 173 -8.38 -2.42 -12.81
C LEU A 173 -9.35 -1.44 -12.13
N ILE A 174 -9.19 -0.14 -12.36
CA ILE A 174 -9.87 0.93 -11.63
C ILE A 174 -10.93 1.59 -12.52
N ASP A 175 -12.16 1.65 -12.03
CA ASP A 175 -13.23 2.39 -12.69
C ASP A 175 -13.06 3.91 -12.45
N ARG A 176 -12.53 4.58 -13.46
CA ARG A 176 -12.23 6.02 -13.42
C ARG A 176 -13.48 6.91 -13.52
N THR A 177 -14.65 6.34 -13.73
CA THR A 177 -15.91 7.08 -13.64
C THR A 177 -16.37 7.28 -12.20
N LYS A 178 -15.90 6.43 -11.29
CA LYS A 178 -16.23 6.41 -9.85
C LYS A 178 -15.09 6.91 -8.96
N HIS A 179 -13.85 6.84 -9.42
CA HIS A 179 -12.64 7.04 -8.62
C HIS A 179 -11.69 8.03 -9.26
N LEU A 180 -10.90 8.73 -8.43
CA LEU A 180 -9.77 9.53 -8.89
C LEU A 180 -8.52 8.65 -9.00
N VAL A 181 -7.80 8.77 -10.11
CA VAL A 181 -6.48 8.15 -10.28
C VAL A 181 -5.42 9.24 -10.43
N LEU A 182 -4.46 9.28 -9.51
CA LEU A 182 -3.31 10.18 -9.52
C LEU A 182 -2.06 9.39 -9.88
N GLU A 183 -1.33 9.84 -10.89
CA GLU A 183 -0.16 9.14 -11.43
C GLU A 183 1.06 10.06 -11.50
N CYS A 184 2.22 9.56 -11.06
CA CYS A 184 3.50 10.25 -11.27
C CYS A 184 4.67 9.26 -11.29
N ALA A 185 5.92 9.76 -11.30
CA ALA A 185 7.11 8.96 -11.15
C ALA A 185 7.17 8.32 -9.74
N HIS A 186 8.02 7.30 -9.57
CA HIS A 186 8.24 6.65 -8.26
C HIS A 186 9.07 7.59 -7.35
N PRO A 187 8.80 7.61 -6.03
CA PRO A 187 9.52 8.47 -5.07
C PRO A 187 10.99 8.07 -4.81
N SER A 188 11.49 6.99 -5.41
CA SER A 188 12.89 6.61 -5.24
C SER A 188 13.85 7.72 -5.70
N PRO A 189 15.06 7.84 -5.11
CA PRO A 189 16.06 8.80 -5.53
C PRO A 189 16.40 8.74 -7.03
N LEU A 190 16.25 7.55 -7.66
CA LEU A 190 16.52 7.34 -9.08
C LEU A 190 15.48 8.01 -10.00
N SER A 191 14.30 8.35 -9.50
CA SER A 191 13.17 8.82 -10.34
C SER A 191 12.38 9.99 -9.76
N ALA A 192 12.58 10.37 -8.52
CA ALA A 192 11.77 11.40 -7.86
C ALA A 192 11.78 12.75 -8.60
N TYR A 193 12.92 13.14 -9.16
CA TYR A 193 13.05 14.36 -9.95
C TYR A 193 12.39 14.28 -11.34
N ASN A 194 11.92 13.10 -11.76
CA ASN A 194 11.23 12.90 -13.04
C ASN A 194 9.71 13.07 -12.92
N GLY A 195 9.25 13.87 -11.95
CA GLY A 195 7.85 14.24 -11.79
C GLY A 195 7.14 13.65 -10.57
N PHE A 196 7.87 13.13 -9.58
CA PHE A 196 7.30 12.86 -8.25
C PHE A 196 7.24 14.16 -7.44
N PHE A 197 8.36 14.88 -7.30
CA PHE A 197 8.35 16.20 -6.67
C PHE A 197 7.48 17.19 -7.45
N GLY A 198 6.59 17.85 -6.73
CA GLY A 198 5.60 18.76 -7.29
C GLY A 198 4.34 18.06 -7.86
N CYS A 199 4.17 16.76 -7.65
CA CYS A 199 2.96 16.03 -8.08
C CYS A 199 1.70 16.46 -7.33
N ARG A 200 1.84 16.94 -6.08
CA ARG A 200 0.77 17.45 -5.23
C ARG A 200 -0.35 16.45 -4.98
N HIS A 201 -0.01 15.19 -4.83
CA HIS A 201 -1.01 14.14 -4.68
C HIS A 201 -1.73 14.20 -3.33
N PHE A 202 -1.13 14.75 -2.28
CA PHE A 202 -1.73 14.86 -0.94
C PHE A 202 -2.85 15.91 -0.93
N SER A 203 -2.58 17.12 -1.42
CA SER A 203 -3.59 18.18 -1.54
C SER A 203 -4.70 17.78 -2.50
N LYS A 204 -4.36 17.26 -3.70
CA LYS A 204 -5.35 16.80 -4.69
C LYS A 204 -6.25 15.70 -4.15
N THR A 205 -5.72 14.79 -3.32
CA THR A 205 -6.51 13.75 -2.65
C THR A 205 -7.55 14.40 -1.74
N ASN A 206 -7.13 15.33 -0.88
CA ASN A 206 -8.04 15.98 0.06
C ASN A 206 -9.06 16.90 -0.64
N GLU A 207 -8.66 17.61 -1.68
CA GLU A 207 -9.58 18.39 -2.54
C GLU A 207 -10.68 17.51 -3.15
N TYR A 208 -10.30 16.35 -3.69
CA TYR A 208 -11.26 15.40 -4.26
C TYR A 208 -12.21 14.82 -3.21
N LEU A 209 -11.70 14.37 -2.06
CA LEU A 209 -12.52 13.83 -0.97
C LEU A 209 -13.53 14.87 -0.46
N GLN A 210 -13.08 16.09 -0.22
CA GLN A 210 -13.95 17.19 0.23
C GLN A 210 -15.03 17.54 -0.79
N ALA A 211 -14.70 17.55 -2.08
CA ALA A 211 -15.64 17.79 -3.16
C ALA A 211 -16.77 16.73 -3.21
N HIS A 212 -16.55 15.54 -2.65
CA HIS A 212 -17.53 14.46 -2.56
C HIS A 212 -18.09 14.27 -1.13
N GLY A 213 -17.91 15.25 -0.23
CA GLY A 213 -18.46 15.19 1.13
C GLY A 213 -17.77 14.19 2.06
N ILE A 214 -16.56 13.74 1.71
CA ILE A 214 -15.75 12.81 2.51
C ILE A 214 -14.73 13.63 3.32
N ALA A 215 -14.57 13.29 4.60
CA ALA A 215 -13.60 13.94 5.46
C ALA A 215 -12.17 13.79 4.88
N PRO A 216 -11.39 14.88 4.82
CA PRO A 216 -10.02 14.83 4.34
C PRO A 216 -9.17 13.91 5.22
N ILE A 217 -8.02 13.50 4.69
CA ILE A 217 -7.01 12.71 5.40
C ILE A 217 -6.11 13.69 6.17
N ASP A 218 -5.89 13.42 7.46
CA ASP A 218 -4.82 14.08 8.21
C ASP A 218 -3.48 13.42 7.85
N TRP A 219 -2.73 14.07 6.98
CA TRP A 219 -1.44 13.57 6.52
C TRP A 219 -0.29 13.79 7.53
N GLN A 220 -0.47 14.57 8.60
CA GLN A 220 0.56 14.78 9.61
C GLN A 220 0.76 13.51 10.44
N LEU A 221 1.99 12.99 10.51
CA LEU A 221 2.40 11.86 11.33
C LEU A 221 2.86 12.30 12.72
#